data_30eb63649451c051fe328c3a411963de
#
_entry.id   30eb63649451c051fe328c3a411963de
#
_cell.length_a   1.000
_cell.length_b   1.000
_cell.length_c   1.000
_cell.angle_alpha   90.00
_cell.angle_beta   90.00
_cell.angle_gamma   90.00
#
_symmetry.space_group_name_H-M   'P 1'
#
loop_
_entity.id
_entity.type
_entity.pdbx_description
1 polymer ?
#
loop_
_entity_poly.entity_id
_entity_poly.type
_entity_poly.pdbx_seq_one_letter_code
_entity_poly.pdbx_strand_id
1 'polypeptide(L)'
;MSHNDYIEQAAPGFQITAHTANCPVAAVENAEKGLYAVQFHPEVLHTAEGKKMLRNFVYNVCGCSGDWKMDSFVENNVKALRERIGEGKVLCACPAAWIPPCWPLCWQRPSASS
;
A
#
# COMPACT_ATOMS: atom_id res chain seq x y z
N MET A 1 14.31 0.38 -7.79
CA MET A 1 13.40 -0.59 -8.43
C MET A 1 14.09 -1.94 -8.44
N SER A 2 13.39 -3.02 -8.18
CA SER A 2 13.93 -4.38 -8.14
C SER A 2 13.69 -5.18 -9.43
N HIS A 3 13.26 -4.52 -10.50
CA HIS A 3 13.07 -5.09 -11.83
C HIS A 3 13.73 -4.21 -12.89
N ASN A 4 14.06 -4.80 -14.04
CA ASN A 4 14.71 -4.12 -15.16
C ASN A 4 13.71 -3.46 -16.12
N ASP A 5 12.42 -3.73 -15.96
CA ASP A 5 11.38 -3.19 -16.83
C ASP A 5 11.07 -1.75 -16.43
N TYR A 6 10.91 -0.88 -17.42
CA TYR A 6 10.53 0.50 -17.23
C TYR A 6 9.59 0.96 -18.35
N ILE A 7 8.84 2.02 -18.08
CA ILE A 7 7.96 2.64 -19.07
C ILE A 7 8.80 3.55 -19.96
N GLU A 8 8.85 3.27 -21.24
CA GLU A 8 9.60 4.05 -22.22
C GLU A 8 8.82 5.31 -22.64
N GLN A 9 7.50 5.19 -22.77
CA GLN A 9 6.64 6.28 -23.21
C GLN A 9 5.38 6.37 -22.34
N ALA A 10 5.02 7.58 -21.93
CA ALA A 10 3.79 7.81 -21.20
C ALA A 10 2.55 7.53 -22.07
N ALA A 11 1.49 7.00 -21.43
CA ALA A 11 0.21 6.80 -22.11
C ALA A 11 -0.41 8.14 -22.57
N PRO A 12 -1.23 8.15 -23.63
CA PRO A 12 -1.90 9.34 -24.11
C PRO A 12 -2.70 10.06 -23.02
N GLY A 13 -2.51 11.37 -22.88
CA GLY A 13 -3.17 12.20 -21.89
C GLY A 13 -2.46 12.25 -20.52
N PHE A 14 -1.35 11.57 -20.36
CA PHE A 14 -0.52 11.68 -19.15
C PHE A 14 0.68 12.59 -19.40
N GLN A 15 1.01 13.40 -18.40
CA GLN A 15 2.23 14.22 -18.33
C GLN A 15 3.27 13.52 -17.49
N ILE A 16 4.54 13.56 -17.93
CA ILE A 16 5.66 13.01 -17.15
C ILE A 16 6.04 14.02 -16.06
N THR A 17 5.95 13.60 -14.79
CA THR A 17 6.25 14.43 -13.62
C THR A 17 7.58 14.09 -12.95
N ALA A 18 8.13 12.92 -13.23
CA ALA A 18 9.47 12.55 -12.78
C ALA A 18 10.16 11.59 -13.75
N HIS A 19 11.48 11.69 -13.82
CA HIS A 19 12.35 10.79 -14.59
C HIS A 19 13.66 10.54 -13.83
N THR A 20 14.39 9.51 -14.23
CA THR A 20 15.77 9.24 -13.79
C THR A 20 16.66 9.02 -15.00
N ALA A 21 17.98 8.92 -14.81
CA ALA A 21 18.91 8.64 -15.90
C ALA A 21 18.58 7.34 -16.67
N ASN A 22 18.01 6.34 -15.97
CA ASN A 22 17.74 5.01 -16.51
C ASN A 22 16.23 4.72 -16.69
N CYS A 23 15.36 5.68 -16.38
CA CYS A 23 13.90 5.52 -16.48
C CYS A 23 13.30 6.86 -16.93
N PRO A 24 12.94 6.98 -18.22
CA PRO A 24 12.41 8.24 -18.77
C PRO A 24 11.03 8.59 -18.21
N VAL A 25 10.26 7.58 -17.74
CA VAL A 25 8.92 7.77 -17.19
C VAL A 25 8.86 7.14 -15.80
N ALA A 26 9.39 7.84 -14.78
CA ALA A 26 9.34 7.36 -13.40
C ALA A 26 8.05 7.74 -12.67
N ALA A 27 7.41 8.86 -13.04
CA ALA A 27 6.09 9.24 -12.55
C ALA A 27 5.32 10.01 -13.63
N VAL A 28 4.01 9.84 -13.61
CA VAL A 28 3.09 10.51 -14.55
C VAL A 28 1.84 10.97 -13.85
N GLU A 29 1.18 11.98 -14.40
CA GLU A 29 -0.11 12.45 -13.93
C GLU A 29 -1.07 12.77 -15.08
N ASN A 30 -2.35 12.63 -14.81
CA ASN A 30 -3.44 13.25 -15.56
C ASN A 30 -4.31 14.00 -14.55
N ALA A 31 -4.02 15.28 -14.36
CA ALA A 31 -4.68 16.10 -13.35
C ALA A 31 -6.18 16.27 -13.61
N GLU A 32 -6.59 16.31 -14.88
CA GLU A 32 -8.01 16.43 -15.27
C GLU A 32 -8.84 15.23 -14.82
N LYS A 33 -8.24 14.03 -14.85
CA LYS A 33 -8.88 12.79 -14.42
C LYS A 33 -8.57 12.40 -12.99
N GLY A 34 -7.72 13.17 -12.28
CA GLY A 34 -7.27 12.86 -10.92
C GLY A 34 -6.43 11.58 -10.84
N LEU A 35 -5.71 11.22 -11.92
CA LEU A 35 -4.91 10.00 -11.99
C LEU A 35 -3.42 10.33 -11.82
N TYR A 36 -2.79 9.64 -10.87
CA TYR A 36 -1.37 9.79 -10.56
C TYR A 36 -0.72 8.41 -10.47
N ALA A 37 0.44 8.23 -11.09
CA ALA A 37 1.13 6.96 -11.09
C ALA A 37 2.64 7.14 -10.91
N VAL A 38 3.26 6.20 -10.18
CA VAL A 38 4.70 6.14 -9.98
C VAL A 38 5.19 4.73 -10.28
N GLN A 39 6.40 4.60 -10.82
CA GLN A 39 7.01 3.30 -11.13
C GLN A 39 7.97 2.84 -10.03
N PHE A 40 8.06 3.53 -8.93
CA PHE A 40 8.89 3.20 -7.78
C PHE A 40 8.04 3.06 -6.52
N HIS A 41 8.66 2.63 -5.43
CA HIS A 41 8.03 2.43 -4.13
C HIS A 41 8.23 3.68 -3.26
N PRO A 42 7.23 4.59 -3.13
CA PRO A 42 7.37 5.76 -2.28
C PRO A 42 7.37 5.44 -0.78
N GLU A 43 6.89 4.25 -0.39
CA GLU A 43 6.80 3.81 1.01
C GLU A 43 8.12 3.28 1.58
N VAL A 44 9.11 2.96 0.73
CA VAL A 44 10.38 2.40 1.19
C VAL A 44 11.37 3.47 1.64
N LEU A 45 12.29 3.09 2.53
CA LEU A 45 13.29 4.00 3.12
C LEU A 45 14.26 4.61 2.11
N HIS A 46 14.47 3.96 0.97
CA HIS A 46 15.38 4.44 -0.07
C HIS A 46 14.80 5.57 -0.91
N THR A 47 13.49 5.81 -0.83
CA THR A 47 12.85 6.95 -1.49
C THR A 47 12.85 8.14 -0.55
N ALA A 48 13.85 9.03 -0.68
CA ALA A 48 14.11 10.12 0.25
C ALA A 48 12.87 10.99 0.55
N GLU A 49 12.08 11.33 -0.46
CA GLU A 49 10.87 12.17 -0.33
C GLU A 49 9.56 11.36 -0.39
N GLY A 50 9.63 10.02 -0.27
CA GLY A 50 8.48 9.15 -0.46
C GLY A 50 7.31 9.44 0.48
N LYS A 51 7.59 9.70 1.77
CA LYS A 51 6.55 10.08 2.75
C LYS A 51 5.87 11.39 2.37
N LYS A 52 6.60 12.35 1.82
CA LYS A 52 6.04 13.63 1.38
C LYS A 52 5.16 13.46 0.14
N MET A 53 5.56 12.61 -0.79
CA MET A 53 4.75 12.25 -1.95
C MET A 53 3.43 11.61 -1.53
N LEU A 54 3.47 10.60 -0.66
CA LEU A 54 2.27 9.94 -0.13
C LEU A 54 1.39 10.93 0.63
N ARG A 55 1.97 11.78 1.47
CA ARG A 55 1.23 12.80 2.20
C ARG A 55 0.50 13.76 1.25
N ASN A 56 1.20 14.27 0.23
CA ASN A 56 0.62 15.18 -0.74
C ASN A 56 -0.54 14.51 -1.49
N PHE A 57 -0.38 13.27 -1.92
CA PHE A 57 -1.45 12.53 -2.58
C PHE A 57 -2.67 12.36 -1.66
N VAL A 58 -2.46 11.84 -0.44
CA VAL A 58 -3.56 11.56 0.49
C VAL A 58 -4.31 12.82 0.91
N TYR A 59 -3.60 13.89 1.26
CA TYR A 59 -4.24 15.10 1.79
C TYR A 59 -4.64 16.09 0.70
N ASN A 60 -3.81 16.33 -0.30
CA ASN A 60 -4.07 17.39 -1.29
C ASN A 60 -4.87 16.86 -2.49
N VAL A 61 -4.64 15.61 -2.91
CA VAL A 61 -5.37 15.03 -4.05
C VAL A 61 -6.64 14.34 -3.59
N CYS A 62 -6.54 13.45 -2.59
CA CYS A 62 -7.68 12.69 -2.07
C CYS A 62 -8.52 13.47 -1.05
N GLY A 63 -8.02 14.57 -0.49
CA GLY A 63 -8.74 15.38 0.49
C GLY A 63 -9.03 14.68 1.81
N CYS A 64 -8.21 13.69 2.20
CA CYS A 64 -8.42 12.96 3.44
C CYS A 64 -8.17 13.84 4.66
N SER A 65 -9.00 13.70 5.69
CA SER A 65 -8.92 14.46 6.96
C SER A 65 -7.82 13.98 7.90
N GLY A 66 -7.32 12.72 7.71
CA GLY A 66 -6.27 12.16 8.57
C GLY A 66 -6.76 11.68 9.93
N ASP A 67 -8.05 11.48 10.09
CA ASP A 67 -8.72 11.02 11.32
C ASP A 67 -8.71 9.48 11.49
N TRP A 68 -8.27 8.76 10.48
CA TRP A 68 -8.17 7.31 10.53
C TRP A 68 -7.10 6.84 11.52
N LYS A 69 -7.50 5.92 12.43
CA LYS A 69 -6.62 5.35 13.47
C LYS A 69 -6.46 3.85 13.25
N MET A 70 -5.19 3.41 13.22
CA MET A 70 -4.84 2.00 12.99
C MET A 70 -5.34 1.07 14.10
N ASP A 71 -5.32 1.51 15.36
CA ASP A 71 -5.69 0.67 16.50
C ASP A 71 -7.13 0.18 16.39
N SER A 72 -8.07 1.10 16.15
CA SER A 72 -9.48 0.75 15.94
C SER A 72 -9.70 -0.13 14.70
N PHE A 73 -8.90 0.08 13.64
CA PHE A 73 -8.97 -0.74 12.44
C PHE A 73 -8.58 -2.19 12.71
N VAL A 74 -7.47 -2.42 13.43
CA VAL A 74 -7.01 -3.78 13.76
C VAL A 74 -8.04 -4.53 14.61
N GLU A 75 -8.51 -3.90 15.68
CA GLU A 75 -9.50 -4.50 16.59
C GLU A 75 -10.81 -4.87 15.86
N ASN A 76 -11.36 -3.93 15.11
CA ASN A 76 -12.59 -4.13 14.36
C ASN A 76 -12.47 -5.23 13.30
N ASN A 77 -11.32 -5.25 12.57
CA ASN A 77 -11.11 -6.28 11.55
C ASN A 77 -10.87 -7.66 12.16
N VAL A 78 -10.13 -7.77 13.26
CA VAL A 78 -9.96 -9.05 13.97
C VAL A 78 -11.29 -9.59 14.43
N LYS A 79 -12.17 -8.74 15.00
CA LYS A 79 -13.51 -9.13 15.42
C LYS A 79 -14.36 -9.60 14.24
N ALA A 80 -14.42 -8.80 13.17
CA ALA A 80 -15.19 -9.13 11.98
C ALA A 80 -14.71 -10.43 11.30
N LEU A 81 -13.40 -10.64 11.23
CA LEU A 81 -12.84 -11.87 10.67
C LEU A 81 -13.17 -13.09 11.54
N ARG A 82 -13.10 -12.97 12.86
CA ARG A 82 -13.48 -14.06 13.79
C ARG A 82 -14.95 -14.42 13.65
N GLU A 83 -15.83 -13.44 13.59
CA GLU A 83 -17.27 -13.66 13.37
C GLU A 83 -17.54 -14.33 12.01
N ARG A 84 -16.83 -13.91 10.96
CA ARG A 84 -17.00 -14.46 9.60
C ARG A 84 -16.45 -15.87 9.44
N ILE A 85 -15.32 -16.18 10.07
CA ILE A 85 -14.64 -17.48 9.96
C ILE A 85 -15.32 -18.52 10.88
N GLY A 86 -15.73 -18.11 12.10
CA GLY A 86 -16.30 -19.03 13.09
C GLY A 86 -15.39 -20.22 13.33
N GLU A 87 -15.94 -21.42 13.17
CA GLU A 87 -15.22 -22.71 13.27
C GLU A 87 -14.57 -23.15 11.93
N GLY A 88 -14.68 -22.34 10.89
CA GLY A 88 -14.15 -22.63 9.56
C GLY A 88 -12.63 -22.65 9.48
N LYS A 89 -12.11 -23.18 8.36
CA LYS A 89 -10.68 -23.15 8.02
C LYS A 89 -10.44 -22.03 7.01
N VAL A 90 -9.30 -21.34 7.16
CA VAL A 90 -8.88 -20.26 6.26
C VAL A 90 -7.60 -20.68 5.54
N LEU A 91 -7.59 -20.52 4.23
CA LEU A 91 -6.38 -20.61 3.42
C LEU A 91 -5.83 -19.21 3.21
N CYS A 92 -4.58 -18.99 3.61
CA CYS A 92 -3.89 -17.75 3.34
C CYS A 92 -2.72 -17.99 2.38
N ALA A 93 -2.78 -17.35 1.23
CA ALA A 93 -1.69 -17.35 0.25
C ALA A 93 -0.86 -16.07 0.41
N CYS A 94 0.25 -16.17 1.12
CA CYS A 94 1.19 -15.06 1.27
C CYS A 94 2.52 -15.40 0.60
N PRO A 95 3.14 -14.49 -0.17
CA PRO A 95 4.53 -14.66 -0.61
C PRO A 95 5.44 -14.79 0.61
N ALA A 96 6.38 -15.72 0.59
CA ALA A 96 7.26 -16.00 1.73
C ALA A 96 8.04 -14.77 2.23
N ALA A 97 8.30 -13.81 1.36
CA ALA A 97 8.98 -12.55 1.68
C ALA A 97 8.11 -11.56 2.47
N TRP A 98 6.81 -11.81 2.62
CA TRP A 98 5.83 -10.89 3.21
C TRP A 98 5.17 -11.43 4.48
N ILE A 99 5.76 -12.40 5.15
CA ILE A 99 5.26 -12.86 6.44
C ILE A 99 5.71 -11.85 7.51
N PRO A 100 4.87 -10.89 7.93
CA PRO A 100 5.27 -9.95 8.96
C PRO A 100 5.44 -10.68 10.29
N PRO A 101 6.33 -10.22 11.17
CA PRO A 101 6.55 -10.81 12.51
C PRO A 101 5.27 -10.89 13.37
N CYS A 102 4.25 -10.09 13.05
CA CYS A 102 2.95 -10.09 13.73
C CYS A 102 1.99 -11.20 13.29
N TRP A 103 2.33 -11.98 12.26
CA TRP A 103 1.50 -13.08 11.77
C TRP A 103 1.04 -14.06 12.86
N PRO A 104 1.90 -14.54 13.78
CA PRO A 104 1.47 -15.42 14.85
C PRO A 104 0.45 -14.80 15.79
N LEU A 105 0.53 -13.49 16.04
CA LEU A 105 -0.37 -12.77 16.96
C LEU A 105 -1.81 -12.64 16.40
N CYS A 106 -1.96 -12.51 15.10
CA CYS A 106 -3.28 -12.41 14.47
C CYS A 106 -4.05 -13.74 14.50
N TRP A 107 -3.36 -14.87 14.61
CA TRP A 107 -3.94 -16.22 14.51
C TRP A 107 -3.88 -17.02 15.82
N GLN A 108 -3.26 -16.51 16.89
CA GLN A 108 -3.34 -17.18 18.19
C GLN A 108 -4.79 -17.14 18.67
N ARG A 109 -5.41 -18.31 18.72
CA ARG A 109 -6.66 -18.49 19.47
C ARG A 109 -6.39 -18.10 20.93
N PRO A 110 -7.23 -17.29 21.58
CA PRO A 110 -7.19 -17.28 23.03
C PRO A 110 -7.48 -18.70 23.47
N SER A 111 -6.55 -19.32 24.17
CA SER A 111 -6.79 -20.58 24.83
C SER A 111 -8.07 -20.44 25.67
N ALA A 112 -9.06 -21.26 25.37
CA ALA A 112 -10.18 -21.41 26.28
C ALA A 112 -9.58 -21.89 27.60
N SER A 113 -9.51 -21.01 28.58
CA SER A 113 -9.28 -21.39 29.95
C SER A 113 -10.48 -22.17 30.41
N SER A 114 -10.24 -23.44 30.66
CA SER A 114 -11.12 -24.32 31.45
C SER A 114 -11.50 -23.68 32.77
#